data_988be4e5aa62a68badd5eaf6f6e46da8
#
_entry.id   988be4e5aa62a68badd5eaf6f6e46da8
#
_cell.length_a   1.000
_cell.length_b   1.000
_cell.length_c   1.000
_cell.angle_alpha   90.00
_cell.angle_beta   90.00
_cell.angle_gamma   90.00
#
_symmetry.space_group_name_H-M   'P 1'
#
loop_
_entity.id
_entity.type
_entity.pdbx_description
1 polymer ?
#
loop_
_entity_poly.entity_id
_entity_poly.type
_entity_poly.pdbx_seq_one_letter_code
_entity_poly.pdbx_strand_id
1 'polypeptide(L)'
;GVGRVEGVRDQGEFSLWRFRAPDAVVPYLVPKGSIAIDGVSLTVVDPDRDRFSVAVIPTTVKHTTLAHKRAGDAVNMEADVLGKHVRHFLKREEGGVTLDTLRQNGFL
;
A
#
# COMPACT_ATOMS: atom_id res chain seq x y z
N GLY A 1 9.91 -5.54 -2.60
CA GLY A 1 9.72 -6.95 -2.94
C GLY A 1 8.75 -7.16 -4.09
N VAL A 2 8.44 -8.41 -4.35
CA VAL A 2 7.53 -8.80 -5.42
C VAL A 2 6.26 -9.36 -4.81
N GLY A 3 5.13 -8.74 -5.11
CA GLY A 3 3.81 -9.22 -4.74
C GLY A 3 3.05 -9.69 -5.97
N ARG A 4 1.76 -10.00 -5.78
CA ARG A 4 0.92 -10.49 -6.87
C ARG A 4 -0.45 -9.83 -6.85
N VAL A 5 -1.00 -9.67 -8.05
CA VAL A 5 -2.40 -9.27 -8.21
C VAL A 5 -3.27 -10.47 -7.89
N GLU A 6 -4.21 -10.32 -6.96
CA GLU A 6 -5.18 -11.38 -6.65
C GLU A 6 -6.49 -11.21 -7.42
N GLY A 7 -6.89 -9.98 -7.69
CA GLY A 7 -8.09 -9.74 -8.44
C GLY A 7 -8.31 -8.25 -8.69
N VAL A 8 -9.20 -7.98 -9.62
CA VAL A 8 -9.59 -6.63 -9.98
C VAL A 8 -11.10 -6.59 -10.08
N ARG A 9 -11.72 -5.60 -9.43
CA ARG A 9 -13.16 -5.40 -9.48
C ARG A 9 -13.45 -4.00 -10.00
N ASP A 10 -14.15 -3.92 -11.13
CA ASP A 10 -14.60 -2.65 -11.70
C ASP A 10 -15.79 -2.14 -10.89
N GLN A 11 -15.69 -0.91 -10.39
CA GLN A 11 -16.73 -0.25 -9.60
C GLN A 11 -17.34 0.94 -10.36
N GLY A 12 -17.05 1.07 -11.66
CA GLY A 12 -17.51 2.17 -12.49
C GLY A 12 -16.52 3.33 -12.51
N GLU A 13 -16.54 4.18 -11.49
CA GLU A 13 -15.68 5.37 -11.41
C GLU A 13 -14.24 5.03 -11.03
N PHE A 14 -14.03 3.86 -10.46
CA PHE A 14 -12.71 3.37 -10.08
C PHE A 14 -12.70 1.85 -10.16
N SER A 15 -11.52 1.24 -10.11
CA SER A 15 -11.38 -0.20 -9.93
C SER A 15 -10.74 -0.50 -8.60
N LEU A 16 -11.18 -1.59 -7.97
CA LEU A 16 -10.63 -2.05 -6.71
C LEU A 16 -9.71 -3.22 -7.01
N TRP A 17 -8.43 -3.04 -6.71
CA TRP A 17 -7.40 -4.03 -6.94
C TRP A 17 -7.03 -4.70 -5.63
N ARG A 18 -7.04 -6.02 -5.61
CA ARG A 18 -6.62 -6.81 -4.45
C ARG A 18 -5.25 -7.41 -4.73
N PHE A 19 -4.35 -7.23 -3.79
CA PHE A 19 -2.96 -7.69 -3.91
C PHE A 19 -2.57 -8.57 -2.75
N ARG A 20 -1.60 -9.43 -3.01
CA ARG A 20 -0.89 -10.17 -1.97
C ARG A 20 0.51 -9.58 -1.86
N ALA A 21 0.87 -9.15 -0.65
CA ALA A 21 2.15 -8.52 -0.37
C ALA A 21 3.21 -9.56 0.01
N PRO A 22 4.48 -9.32 -0.36
CA PRO A 22 5.58 -10.15 0.14
C PRO A 22 5.84 -9.85 1.61
N ASP A 23 6.49 -10.79 2.31
CA ASP A 23 6.76 -10.69 3.75
C ASP A 23 7.48 -9.38 4.12
N ALA A 24 8.37 -8.90 3.27
CA ALA A 24 9.10 -7.65 3.51
C ALA A 24 8.19 -6.42 3.57
N VAL A 25 7.03 -6.46 2.93
CA VAL A 25 6.09 -5.34 2.85
C VAL A 25 4.99 -5.44 3.90
N VAL A 26 4.61 -6.65 4.29
CA VAL A 26 3.50 -6.90 5.23
C VAL A 26 3.55 -6.02 6.49
N PRO A 27 4.70 -5.85 7.18
CA PRO A 27 4.74 -5.05 8.41
C PRO A 27 4.38 -3.57 8.21
N TYR A 28 4.40 -3.09 6.98
CA TYR A 28 4.15 -1.69 6.65
C TYR A 28 2.76 -1.44 6.08
N LEU A 29 1.93 -2.48 5.98
CA LEU A 29 0.56 -2.34 5.50
C LEU A 29 -0.32 -1.77 6.61
N VAL A 30 -0.67 -0.49 6.46
CA VAL A 30 -1.56 0.19 7.40
C VAL A 30 -2.72 0.81 6.63
N PRO A 31 -3.93 0.87 7.20
CA PRO A 31 -5.07 1.51 6.54
C PRO A 31 -4.73 2.96 6.19
N LYS A 32 -5.08 3.37 4.97
CA LYS A 32 -4.83 4.72 4.44
C LYS A 32 -3.34 5.07 4.28
N GLY A 33 -2.44 4.11 4.51
CA GLY A 33 -1.03 4.29 4.21
C GLY A 33 -0.77 4.25 2.73
N SER A 34 0.45 4.63 2.32
CA SER A 34 0.86 4.64 0.92
C SER A 34 1.74 3.44 0.61
N ILE A 35 1.59 2.92 -0.59
CA ILE A 35 2.43 1.84 -1.12
C ILE A 35 2.71 2.14 -2.59
N ALA A 36 3.93 1.88 -3.04
CA ALA A 36 4.27 1.98 -4.45
C ALA A 36 4.14 0.61 -5.10
N ILE A 37 3.33 0.52 -6.15
CA ILE A 37 3.13 -0.70 -6.93
C ILE A 37 3.57 -0.40 -8.36
N ASP A 38 4.62 -1.08 -8.82
CA ASP A 38 5.28 -0.80 -10.10
C ASP A 38 5.57 0.70 -10.29
N GLY A 39 5.99 1.36 -9.20
CA GLY A 39 6.32 2.78 -9.21
C GLY A 39 5.14 3.74 -9.07
N VAL A 40 3.91 3.21 -8.97
CA VAL A 40 2.71 4.03 -8.79
C VAL A 40 2.36 4.10 -7.30
N SER A 41 2.29 5.32 -6.76
CA SER A 41 1.91 5.51 -5.35
C SER A 41 0.40 5.36 -5.19
N LEU A 42 -0.02 4.44 -4.34
CA LEU A 42 -1.43 4.12 -4.12
C LEU A 42 -1.72 4.05 -2.63
N THR A 43 -2.99 4.22 -2.28
CA THR A 43 -3.44 4.21 -0.89
C THR A 43 -3.96 2.83 -0.50
N VAL A 44 -3.47 2.31 0.62
CA VAL A 44 -3.86 1.01 1.15
C VAL A 44 -5.27 1.06 1.73
N VAL A 45 -6.11 0.13 1.29
CA VAL A 45 -7.49 -0.02 1.75
C VAL A 45 -7.67 -1.46 2.25
N ASP A 46 -8.35 -1.61 3.38
CA ASP A 46 -8.69 -2.92 3.96
C ASP A 46 -7.52 -3.91 4.01
N PRO A 47 -6.41 -3.58 4.66
CA PRO A 47 -5.33 -4.55 4.83
C PRO A 47 -5.79 -5.69 5.75
N ASP A 48 -5.46 -6.92 5.36
CA ASP A 48 -5.78 -8.12 6.11
C ASP A 48 -4.63 -9.11 5.94
N ARG A 49 -3.79 -9.22 6.96
CA ARG A 49 -2.58 -10.04 6.95
C ARG A 49 -1.66 -9.62 5.79
N ASP A 50 -1.44 -10.52 4.82
CA ASP A 50 -0.59 -10.23 3.66
C ASP A 50 -1.38 -9.73 2.45
N ARG A 51 -2.67 -9.46 2.63
CA ARG A 51 -3.53 -8.97 1.54
C ARG A 51 -4.00 -7.55 1.82
N PHE A 52 -4.17 -6.79 0.75
CA PHE A 52 -4.71 -5.43 0.84
C PHE A 52 -5.35 -5.06 -0.49
N SER A 53 -6.13 -4.00 -0.46
CA SER A 53 -6.76 -3.45 -1.66
C SER A 53 -6.28 -2.04 -1.90
N VAL A 54 -6.40 -1.59 -3.13
CA VAL A 54 -6.23 -0.19 -3.52
C VAL A 54 -7.34 0.18 -4.49
N ALA A 55 -7.81 1.42 -4.41
CA ALA A 55 -8.75 1.97 -5.38
C ALA A 55 -7.95 2.72 -6.43
N VAL A 56 -8.16 2.39 -7.69
CA VAL A 56 -7.41 2.99 -8.80
C VAL A 56 -8.39 3.60 -9.79
N ILE A 57 -8.20 4.89 -10.10
CA ILE A 57 -9.04 5.56 -11.09
C ILE A 57 -8.65 5.10 -12.50
N PRO A 58 -9.59 5.12 -13.47
CA PRO A 58 -9.32 4.60 -14.82
C PRO A 58 -8.13 5.24 -15.52
N THR A 59 -7.91 6.53 -15.32
CA THR A 59 -6.78 7.25 -15.91
C THR A 59 -5.45 6.67 -15.41
N THR A 60 -5.35 6.36 -14.12
CA THR A 60 -4.14 5.75 -13.55
C THR A 60 -3.90 4.36 -14.12
N VAL A 61 -4.95 3.53 -14.21
CA VAL A 61 -4.82 2.20 -14.82
C VAL A 61 -4.31 2.32 -16.25
N LYS A 62 -4.94 3.20 -17.04
CA LYS A 62 -4.65 3.36 -18.46
C LYS A 62 -3.23 3.82 -18.75
N HIS A 63 -2.67 4.67 -17.89
CA HIS A 63 -1.36 5.31 -18.12
C HIS A 63 -0.22 4.66 -17.32
N THR A 64 -0.45 3.48 -16.75
CA THR A 64 0.57 2.76 -15.97
C THR A 64 0.67 1.32 -16.43
N THR A 65 1.66 0.59 -15.89
CA THR A 65 1.80 -0.83 -16.16
C THR A 65 0.59 -1.64 -15.71
N LEU A 66 -0.25 -1.09 -14.82
CA LEU A 66 -1.47 -1.77 -14.35
C LEU A 66 -2.42 -2.10 -15.49
N ALA A 67 -2.39 -1.32 -16.60
CA ALA A 67 -3.21 -1.61 -17.77
C ALA A 67 -2.97 -3.02 -18.33
N HIS A 68 -1.79 -3.60 -18.07
CA HIS A 68 -1.38 -4.90 -18.60
C HIS A 68 -1.35 -6.00 -17.54
N LYS A 69 -1.81 -5.71 -16.33
CA LYS A 69 -1.79 -6.67 -15.21
C LYS A 69 -3.15 -7.31 -15.00
N ARG A 70 -3.13 -8.57 -14.58
CA ARG A 70 -4.33 -9.36 -14.25
C ARG A 70 -4.05 -10.20 -13.02
N ALA A 71 -5.10 -10.85 -12.52
CA ALA A 71 -4.96 -11.79 -11.41
C ALA A 71 -3.86 -12.81 -11.71
N GLY A 72 -2.99 -13.03 -10.76
CA GLY A 72 -1.83 -13.91 -10.86
C GLY A 72 -0.54 -13.23 -11.29
N ASP A 73 -0.61 -12.04 -11.88
CA ASP A 73 0.60 -11.33 -12.33
C ASP A 73 1.41 -10.80 -11.16
N ALA A 74 2.73 -10.81 -11.32
CA ALA A 74 3.64 -10.25 -10.35
C ALA A 74 3.73 -8.73 -10.51
N VAL A 75 3.88 -8.03 -9.38
CA VAL A 75 4.10 -6.59 -9.36
C VAL A 75 5.20 -6.27 -8.36
N ASN A 76 5.96 -5.22 -8.63
CA ASN A 76 6.94 -4.72 -7.67
C ASN A 76 6.23 -3.88 -6.62
N MET A 77 6.55 -4.13 -5.36
CA MET A 77 5.96 -3.40 -4.25
C MET A 77 7.05 -2.79 -3.39
N GLU A 78 6.83 -1.55 -2.99
CA GLU A 78 7.71 -0.86 -2.08
C GLU A 78 6.86 -0.11 -1.07
N ALA A 79 7.11 -0.35 0.21
CA ALA A 79 6.44 0.38 1.27
C ALA A 79 6.86 1.84 1.23
N ASP A 80 5.92 2.73 1.53
CA ASP A 80 6.19 4.15 1.59
C ASP A 80 7.32 4.47 2.59
N VAL A 81 8.22 5.35 2.19
CA VAL A 81 9.38 5.74 3.02
C VAL A 81 8.93 6.35 4.33
N LEU A 82 7.87 7.15 4.30
CA LEU A 82 7.32 7.74 5.52
C LEU A 82 6.81 6.67 6.48
N GLY A 83 6.12 5.66 5.98
CA GLY A 83 5.66 4.54 6.77
C GLY A 83 6.81 3.78 7.42
N LYS A 84 7.90 3.55 6.69
CA LYS A 84 9.10 2.93 7.23
C LYS A 84 9.73 3.79 8.33
N HIS A 85 9.80 5.08 8.13
CA HIS A 85 10.34 6.01 9.12
C HIS A 85 9.50 6.02 10.39
N VAL A 86 8.18 6.05 10.28
CA VAL A 86 7.29 6.02 11.43
C VAL A 86 7.51 4.74 12.24
N ARG A 87 7.57 3.59 11.57
CA ARG A 87 7.79 2.31 12.23
C ARG A 87 9.15 2.27 12.94
N HIS A 88 10.19 2.73 12.27
CA HIS A 88 11.53 2.79 12.84
C HIS A 88 11.58 3.72 14.05
N PHE A 89 10.95 4.87 13.94
CA PHE A 89 10.86 5.87 15.01
C PHE A 89 10.17 5.28 16.24
N LEU A 90 9.05 4.59 16.06
CA LEU A 90 8.32 3.95 17.16
C LEU A 90 9.17 2.90 17.87
N LYS A 91 9.96 2.14 17.13
CA LYS A 91 10.88 1.18 17.75
C LYS A 91 11.98 1.82 18.57
N ARG A 92 12.51 2.96 18.11
CA ARG A 92 13.60 3.67 18.79
C ARG A 92 13.11 4.42 20.01
N GLU A 93 11.93 5.01 19.93
CA GLU A 93 11.35 5.86 20.95
C GLU A 93 10.37 5.08 21.82
N GLU A 94 10.78 3.90 22.25
CA GLU A 94 9.95 3.02 23.04
C GLU A 94 9.44 3.75 24.28
N GLY A 95 8.11 3.95 24.34
CA GLY A 95 7.46 4.65 25.43
C GLY A 95 7.52 6.17 25.38
N GLY A 96 8.25 6.75 24.43
CA GLY A 96 8.42 8.20 24.34
C GLY A 96 7.49 8.90 23.35
N VAL A 97 6.96 8.17 22.37
CA VAL A 97 6.14 8.74 21.31
C VAL A 97 4.85 7.95 21.16
N THR A 98 3.73 8.67 21.08
CA THR A 98 2.41 8.05 20.85
C THR A 98 1.97 8.28 19.43
N LEU A 99 0.96 7.49 18.99
CA LEU A 99 0.34 7.69 17.68
C LEU A 99 -0.29 9.08 17.57
N ASP A 100 -0.86 9.59 18.66
CA ASP A 100 -1.45 10.92 18.67
C ASP A 100 -0.39 12.00 18.43
N THR A 101 0.78 11.86 19.04
CA THR A 101 1.91 12.76 18.80
C THR A 101 2.31 12.75 17.33
N LEU A 102 2.38 11.57 16.72
CA LEU A 102 2.72 11.45 15.31
C LEU A 102 1.68 12.10 14.42
N ARG A 103 0.40 11.95 14.73
CA ARG A 103 -0.69 12.58 13.98
C ARG A 103 -0.60 14.11 14.07
N GLN A 104 -0.33 14.65 15.24
CA GLN A 104 -0.17 16.09 15.44
C GLN A 104 0.96 16.66 14.61
N ASN A 105 1.99 15.86 14.37
CA ASN A 105 3.16 16.25 13.58
C ASN A 105 3.04 15.90 12.10
N GLY A 106 1.89 15.40 11.65
CA GLY A 106 1.64 15.11 10.24
C GLY A 106 2.22 13.81 9.71
N PHE A 107 2.61 12.87 10.58
CA PHE A 107 3.17 11.59 10.17
C PHE A 107 2.11 10.52 9.89
N LEU A 108 0.90 10.75 10.34
CA LEU A 108 -0.20 9.78 10.16
C LEU A 108 -1.45 10.44 9.59
#